data_3d4a85dd06e36b1a83e0e9a7ce5f64e1
#
_entry.id   3d4a85dd06e36b1a83e0e9a7ce5f64e1
#
_cell.length_a   1.000
_cell.length_b   1.000
_cell.length_c   1.000
_cell.angle_alpha   90.00
_cell.angle_beta   90.00
_cell.angle_gamma   90.00
#
_symmetry.space_group_name_H-M   'P 1'
#
loop_
_entity.id
_entity.type
_entity.pdbx_description
1 polymer ?
#
loop_
_entity_poly.entity_id
_entity_poly.type
_entity_poly.pdbx_seq_one_letter_code
_entity_poly.pdbx_strand_id
1 'polypeptide(L)'
;AGATFVILIGILTGLFTASTSFEFAISSIDFNTIGLLLGMMIIVAILGETGVFEYLGVRMSKASKGNMWRLMVMFCVFTATISMLIDNVTTLLLIVPITISVFKTLKISPIPFILAQVLASNVGGTATLIGDPPNILIGSAANIDFSSFIINMGPTVGISLFASLFILKFQFRKYLEQNPH
;
A
#
# COMPACT_ATOMS: atom_id res chain seq x y z
N ALA A 1 -11.21 18.34 -0.70
CA ALA A 1 -10.92 19.47 -1.60
C ALA A 1 -11.52 19.25 -3.01
N GLY A 2 -11.24 18.15 -3.73
CA GLY A 2 -11.75 17.93 -5.09
C GLY A 2 -13.27 17.83 -5.18
N ALA A 3 -13.90 17.02 -4.34
CA ALA A 3 -15.37 16.86 -4.32
C ALA A 3 -16.08 18.19 -3.98
N THR A 4 -15.57 18.95 -3.02
CA THR A 4 -16.11 20.28 -2.65
C THR A 4 -16.03 21.24 -3.83
N PHE A 5 -14.94 21.20 -4.59
CA PHE A 5 -14.74 22.05 -5.75
C PHE A 5 -15.71 21.69 -6.90
N VAL A 6 -15.93 20.41 -7.16
CA VAL A 6 -16.90 19.93 -8.17
C VAL A 6 -18.33 20.33 -7.80
N ILE A 7 -18.72 20.17 -6.54
CA ILE A 7 -20.04 20.59 -6.03
C ILE A 7 -20.21 22.11 -6.20
N LEU A 8 -19.19 22.90 -5.84
CA LEU A 8 -19.20 24.35 -5.96
C LEU A 8 -19.36 24.79 -7.42
N ILE A 9 -18.64 24.18 -8.34
CA ILE A 9 -18.79 24.45 -9.79
C ILE A 9 -20.19 24.07 -10.25
N GLY A 10 -20.71 22.91 -9.83
CA GLY A 10 -22.06 22.46 -10.19
C GLY A 10 -23.16 23.42 -9.73
N ILE A 11 -23.00 24.04 -8.55
CA ILE A 11 -23.90 25.09 -8.05
C ILE A 11 -23.74 26.38 -8.85
N LEU A 12 -22.52 26.84 -9.11
CA LEU A 12 -22.21 28.05 -9.85
C LEU A 12 -22.66 27.98 -11.32
N THR A 13 -22.61 26.82 -11.94
CA THR A 13 -23.08 26.60 -13.31
C THR A 13 -24.57 26.35 -13.41
N GLY A 14 -25.29 26.30 -12.27
CA GLY A 14 -26.73 26.05 -12.25
C GLY A 14 -27.11 24.58 -12.55
N LEU A 15 -26.13 23.68 -12.64
CA LEU A 15 -26.37 22.23 -12.84
C LEU A 15 -27.00 21.60 -11.61
N PHE A 16 -26.69 22.11 -10.42
CA PHE A 16 -27.22 21.63 -9.15
C PHE A 16 -27.79 22.81 -8.32
N THR A 17 -28.92 22.57 -7.65
CA THR A 17 -29.34 23.43 -6.53
C THR A 17 -28.60 22.98 -5.26
N ALA A 18 -28.46 23.87 -4.27
CA ALA A 18 -27.72 23.57 -3.05
C ALA A 18 -28.27 22.33 -2.29
N SER A 19 -29.62 22.18 -2.25
CA SER A 19 -30.26 21.01 -1.66
C SER A 19 -30.01 19.74 -2.44
N THR A 20 -30.13 19.76 -3.75
CA THR A 20 -29.90 18.61 -4.63
C THR A 20 -28.43 18.19 -4.63
N SER A 21 -27.51 19.15 -4.50
CA SER A 21 -26.06 18.87 -4.38
C SER A 21 -25.71 18.14 -3.10
N PHE A 22 -26.37 18.51 -2.00
CA PHE A 22 -26.13 17.87 -0.70
C PHE A 22 -26.67 16.43 -0.67
N GLU A 23 -27.90 16.22 -1.14
CA GLU A 23 -28.48 14.89 -1.26
C GLU A 23 -27.68 13.99 -2.21
N PHE A 24 -27.25 14.51 -3.35
CA PHE A 24 -26.40 13.80 -4.29
C PHE A 24 -25.04 13.44 -3.68
N ALA A 25 -24.43 14.37 -2.93
CA ALA A 25 -23.17 14.12 -2.25
C ALA A 25 -23.31 12.99 -1.20
N ILE A 26 -24.40 12.98 -0.40
CA ILE A 26 -24.63 11.91 0.59
C ILE A 26 -24.94 10.58 -0.10
N SER A 27 -25.77 10.58 -1.14
CA SER A 27 -26.11 9.34 -1.87
C SER A 27 -24.92 8.73 -2.61
N SER A 28 -23.89 9.54 -2.90
CA SER A 28 -22.64 9.10 -3.52
C SER A 28 -21.64 8.50 -2.53
N ILE A 29 -21.92 8.56 -1.22
CA ILE A 29 -21.07 7.97 -0.20
C ILE A 29 -21.35 6.47 -0.13
N ASP A 30 -20.33 5.65 -0.45
CA ASP A 30 -20.41 4.21 -0.26
C ASP A 30 -20.08 3.84 1.18
N PHE A 31 -21.12 3.72 2.02
CA PHE A 31 -20.96 3.34 3.43
C PHE A 31 -20.42 1.92 3.60
N ASN A 32 -20.60 1.02 2.63
CA ASN A 32 -20.02 -0.32 2.68
C ASN A 32 -18.50 -0.25 2.57
N THR A 33 -17.99 0.56 1.65
CA THR A 33 -16.54 0.82 1.52
C THR A 33 -15.98 1.43 2.80
N ILE A 34 -16.66 2.43 3.40
CA ILE A 34 -16.20 3.04 4.66
C ILE A 34 -16.20 2.00 5.80
N GLY A 35 -17.27 1.20 5.93
CA GLY A 35 -17.36 0.15 6.94
C GLY A 35 -16.27 -0.92 6.79
N LEU A 36 -15.98 -1.33 5.56
CA LEU A 36 -14.90 -2.26 5.25
C LEU A 36 -13.52 -1.70 5.66
N LEU A 37 -13.22 -0.47 5.25
CA LEU A 37 -11.96 0.20 5.60
C LEU A 37 -11.79 0.34 7.11
N LEU A 38 -12.81 0.78 7.84
CA LEU A 38 -12.77 0.86 9.30
C LEU A 38 -12.53 -0.49 9.95
N GLY A 39 -13.23 -1.54 9.51
CA GLY A 39 -13.03 -2.89 10.01
C GLY A 39 -11.61 -3.40 9.79
N MET A 40 -11.07 -3.17 8.61
CA MET A 40 -9.68 -3.52 8.28
C MET A 40 -8.68 -2.76 9.15
N MET A 41 -8.86 -1.45 9.33
CA MET A 41 -7.97 -0.63 10.18
C MET A 41 -7.94 -1.13 11.63
N ILE A 42 -9.09 -1.55 12.18
CA ILE A 42 -9.17 -2.11 13.54
C ILE A 42 -8.41 -3.45 13.63
N ILE A 43 -8.64 -4.36 12.67
CA ILE A 43 -7.96 -5.66 12.64
C ILE A 43 -6.44 -5.47 12.55
N VAL A 44 -6.00 -4.57 11.70
CA VAL A 44 -4.58 -4.29 11.47
C VAL A 44 -3.93 -3.62 12.69
N ALA A 45 -4.64 -2.71 13.37
CA ALA A 45 -4.16 -2.09 14.60
C ALA A 45 -3.91 -3.16 15.67
N ILE A 46 -4.86 -4.08 15.87
CA ILE A 46 -4.72 -5.21 16.81
C ILE A 46 -3.54 -6.11 16.39
N LEU A 47 -3.43 -6.43 15.10
CA LEU A 47 -2.34 -7.26 14.60
C LEU A 47 -0.97 -6.58 14.77
N GLY A 48 -0.91 -5.25 14.61
CA GLY A 48 0.29 -4.45 14.85
C GLY A 48 0.80 -4.57 16.30
N GLU A 49 -0.11 -4.57 17.28
CA GLU A 49 0.25 -4.70 18.70
C GLU A 49 0.79 -6.09 19.08
N THR A 50 0.56 -7.12 18.26
CA THR A 50 1.05 -8.48 18.53
C THR A 50 2.55 -8.66 18.34
N GLY A 51 3.25 -7.72 17.72
CA GLY A 51 4.68 -7.82 17.40
C GLY A 51 5.01 -8.80 16.26
N VAL A 52 4.00 -9.29 15.54
CA VAL A 52 4.20 -10.21 14.40
C VAL A 52 5.05 -9.58 13.30
N PHE A 53 4.81 -8.31 12.99
CA PHE A 53 5.54 -7.60 11.94
C PHE A 53 7.01 -7.37 12.33
N GLU A 54 7.29 -7.04 13.59
CA GLU A 54 8.64 -6.91 14.13
C GLU A 54 9.39 -8.24 14.05
N TYR A 55 8.75 -9.33 14.46
CA TYR A 55 9.31 -10.66 14.36
C TYR A 55 9.68 -11.02 12.92
N LEU A 56 8.78 -10.75 11.97
CA LEU A 56 9.01 -11.00 10.55
C LEU A 56 10.13 -10.13 10.00
N GLY A 57 10.20 -8.84 10.38
CA GLY A 57 11.28 -7.94 9.98
C GLY A 57 12.66 -8.42 10.44
N VAL A 58 12.77 -8.84 11.70
CA VAL A 58 14.01 -9.42 12.25
C VAL A 58 14.37 -10.73 11.55
N ARG A 59 13.38 -11.58 11.28
CA ARG A 59 13.59 -12.86 10.58
C ARG A 59 14.09 -12.65 9.16
N MET A 60 13.51 -11.69 8.43
CA MET A 60 13.97 -11.32 7.08
C MET A 60 15.41 -10.79 7.12
N SER A 61 15.73 -9.93 8.09
CA SER A 61 17.09 -9.42 8.26
C SER A 61 18.11 -10.56 8.47
N LYS A 62 17.81 -11.52 9.32
CA LYS A 62 18.65 -12.71 9.53
C LYS A 62 18.75 -13.58 8.28
N ALA A 63 17.63 -13.79 7.57
CA ALA A 63 17.58 -14.62 6.37
C ALA A 63 18.35 -14.01 5.19
N SER A 64 18.52 -12.69 5.16
CA SER A 64 19.30 -12.00 4.11
C SER A 64 20.79 -12.30 4.18
N LYS A 65 21.28 -12.78 5.32
CA LYS A 65 22.72 -13.10 5.58
C LYS A 65 23.65 -11.92 5.23
N GLY A 66 23.24 -10.69 5.54
CA GLY A 66 23.99 -9.47 5.26
C GLY A 66 23.95 -8.99 3.80
N ASN A 67 23.26 -9.69 2.90
CA ASN A 67 23.12 -9.26 1.52
C ASN A 67 22.01 -8.19 1.42
N MET A 68 22.38 -6.94 1.18
CA MET A 68 21.46 -5.79 1.12
C MET A 68 20.43 -5.91 0.00
N TRP A 69 20.81 -6.48 -1.15
CA TRP A 69 19.87 -6.70 -2.25
C TRP A 69 18.80 -7.72 -1.86
N ARG A 70 19.19 -8.86 -1.27
CA ARG A 70 18.24 -9.87 -0.80
C ARG A 70 17.31 -9.29 0.26
N LEU A 71 17.85 -8.49 1.17
CA LEU A 71 17.06 -7.83 2.20
C LEU A 71 16.01 -6.90 1.55
N MET A 72 16.41 -6.08 0.59
CA MET A 72 15.50 -5.17 -0.15
C MET A 72 14.38 -5.95 -0.84
N VAL A 73 14.72 -7.01 -1.59
CA VAL A 73 13.71 -7.85 -2.26
C VAL A 73 12.74 -8.46 -1.26
N MET A 74 13.24 -9.01 -0.15
CA MET A 74 12.39 -9.60 0.88
C MET A 74 11.44 -8.59 1.51
N PHE A 75 11.93 -7.39 1.83
CA PHE A 75 11.09 -6.31 2.35
C PHE A 75 10.06 -5.83 1.32
N CYS A 76 10.44 -5.66 0.06
CA CYS A 76 9.50 -5.25 -1.00
C CYS A 76 8.41 -6.31 -1.23
N VAL A 77 8.78 -7.59 -1.35
CA VAL A 77 7.80 -8.68 -1.54
C VAL A 77 6.87 -8.78 -0.34
N PHE A 78 7.42 -8.70 0.87
CA PHE A 78 6.63 -8.71 2.10
C PHE A 78 5.65 -7.53 2.15
N THR A 79 6.14 -6.30 1.90
CA THR A 79 5.31 -5.10 1.86
C THR A 79 4.21 -5.19 0.80
N ALA A 80 4.54 -5.65 -0.41
CA ALA A 80 3.57 -5.84 -1.47
C ALA A 80 2.50 -6.87 -1.07
N THR A 81 2.90 -7.99 -0.48
CA THR A 81 1.96 -9.05 -0.04
C THR A 81 1.01 -8.54 1.06
N ILE A 82 1.52 -7.79 2.03
CA ILE A 82 0.68 -7.20 3.07
C ILE A 82 -0.27 -6.16 2.47
N SER A 83 0.22 -5.33 1.55
CA SER A 83 -0.58 -4.29 0.90
C SER A 83 -1.68 -4.85 -0.04
N MET A 84 -1.59 -6.10 -0.45
CA MET A 84 -2.71 -6.78 -1.13
C MET A 84 -3.91 -7.03 -0.22
N LEU A 85 -3.67 -7.13 1.09
CA LEU A 85 -4.68 -7.47 2.10
C LEU A 85 -5.10 -6.28 2.95
N ILE A 86 -4.24 -5.26 3.01
CA ILE A 86 -4.39 -4.06 3.83
C ILE A 86 -4.07 -2.87 2.92
N ASP A 87 -4.72 -1.74 3.13
CA ASP A 87 -4.43 -0.55 2.33
C ASP A 87 -2.94 -0.14 2.42
N ASN A 88 -2.48 0.51 1.37
CA ASN A 88 -1.08 0.88 1.20
C ASN A 88 -0.56 1.82 2.29
N VAL A 89 -1.41 2.75 2.78
CA VAL A 89 -1.03 3.71 3.84
C VAL A 89 -0.83 3.00 5.16
N THR A 90 -1.79 2.20 5.59
CA THR A 90 -1.71 1.41 6.83
C THR A 90 -0.54 0.42 6.78
N THR A 91 -0.32 -0.22 5.64
CA THR A 91 0.84 -1.10 5.43
C THR A 91 2.16 -0.36 5.70
N LEU A 92 2.32 0.84 5.16
CA LEU A 92 3.54 1.63 5.39
C LEU A 92 3.67 2.12 6.83
N LEU A 93 2.57 2.54 7.47
CA LEU A 93 2.58 2.94 8.88
C LEU A 93 3.07 1.81 9.79
N LEU A 94 2.79 0.56 9.46
CA LEU A 94 3.26 -0.62 10.20
C LEU A 94 4.72 -0.98 9.87
N ILE A 95 5.08 -1.00 8.60
CA ILE A 95 6.35 -1.60 8.16
C ILE A 95 7.51 -0.60 8.25
N VAL A 96 7.28 0.71 8.05
CA VAL A 96 8.35 1.72 8.09
C VAL A 96 9.04 1.82 9.46
N PRO A 97 8.34 1.84 10.61
CA PRO A 97 8.98 1.83 11.93
C PRO A 97 9.89 0.60 12.13
N ILE A 98 9.44 -0.57 11.66
CA ILE A 98 10.21 -1.81 11.75
C ILE A 98 11.48 -1.72 10.90
N THR A 99 11.36 -1.20 9.69
CA THR A 99 12.49 -0.95 8.79
C THR A 99 13.49 -0.02 9.47
N ILE A 100 13.04 1.10 10.03
CA ILE A 100 13.91 2.03 10.75
C ILE A 100 14.62 1.33 11.92
N SER A 101 13.92 0.52 12.69
CA SER A 101 14.49 -0.21 13.84
C SER A 101 15.58 -1.19 13.40
N VAL A 102 15.31 -1.99 12.36
CA VAL A 102 16.29 -2.93 11.78
C VAL A 102 17.54 -2.20 11.29
N PHE A 103 17.35 -1.09 10.55
CA PHE A 103 18.47 -0.35 9.94
C PHE A 103 19.26 0.49 10.94
N LYS A 104 18.65 0.95 12.04
CA LYS A 104 19.37 1.55 13.17
C LYS A 104 20.36 0.54 13.77
N THR A 105 19.95 -0.71 13.91
CA THR A 105 20.84 -1.77 14.42
C THR A 105 22.00 -2.07 13.47
N LEU A 106 21.74 -1.99 12.16
CA LEU A 106 22.75 -2.19 11.12
C LEU A 106 23.64 -0.94 10.88
N LYS A 107 23.34 0.20 11.52
CA LYS A 107 24.02 1.49 11.36
C LYS A 107 24.07 2.00 9.90
N ILE A 108 23.04 1.73 9.14
CA ILE A 108 22.91 2.10 7.71
C ILE A 108 21.64 2.94 7.53
N SER A 109 21.63 3.82 6.52
CA SER A 109 20.46 4.64 6.22
C SER A 109 19.26 3.79 5.76
N PRO A 110 18.06 3.90 6.35
CA PRO A 110 16.88 3.17 5.93
C PRO A 110 16.21 3.75 4.67
N ILE A 111 16.59 4.96 4.25
CA ILE A 111 15.87 5.73 3.21
C ILE A 111 15.66 4.96 1.90
N PRO A 112 16.67 4.29 1.30
CA PRO A 112 16.47 3.54 0.06
C PRO A 112 15.46 2.40 0.21
N PHE A 113 15.43 1.76 1.39
CA PHE A 113 14.49 0.69 1.70
C PHE A 113 13.07 1.20 1.87
N ILE A 114 12.90 2.32 2.56
CA ILE A 114 11.58 2.97 2.73
C ILE A 114 11.02 3.38 1.36
N LEU A 115 11.83 4.00 0.49
CA LEU A 115 11.40 4.35 -0.86
C LEU A 115 11.00 3.11 -1.68
N ALA A 116 11.78 2.03 -1.57
CA ALA A 116 11.46 0.76 -2.22
C ALA A 116 10.14 0.15 -1.70
N GLN A 117 9.89 0.23 -0.39
CA GLN A 117 8.66 -0.24 0.24
C GLN A 117 7.44 0.60 -0.14
N VAL A 118 7.58 1.93 -0.25
CA VAL A 118 6.51 2.80 -0.76
C VAL A 118 6.09 2.38 -2.17
N LEU A 119 7.06 2.13 -3.04
CA LEU A 119 6.78 1.66 -4.40
C LEU A 119 6.12 0.27 -4.39
N ALA A 120 6.67 -0.66 -3.60
CA ALA A 120 6.15 -2.02 -3.49
C ALA A 120 4.73 -2.07 -2.89
N SER A 121 4.44 -1.21 -1.92
CA SER A 121 3.11 -1.08 -1.30
C SER A 121 2.07 -0.63 -2.33
N ASN A 122 2.35 0.42 -3.10
CA ASN A 122 1.43 0.89 -4.14
C ASN A 122 1.20 -0.17 -5.22
N VAL A 123 2.27 -0.83 -5.70
CA VAL A 123 2.16 -1.91 -6.68
C VAL A 123 1.38 -3.09 -6.10
N GLY A 124 1.64 -3.51 -4.86
CA GLY A 124 0.93 -4.59 -4.19
C GLY A 124 -0.54 -4.29 -3.98
N GLY A 125 -0.87 -3.09 -3.51
CA GLY A 125 -2.24 -2.66 -3.25
C GLY A 125 -3.14 -2.72 -4.48
N THR A 126 -2.60 -2.54 -5.67
CA THR A 126 -3.38 -2.64 -6.92
C THR A 126 -3.76 -4.07 -7.31
N ALA A 127 -3.24 -5.10 -6.63
CA ALA A 127 -3.51 -6.50 -6.97
C ALA A 127 -4.90 -6.98 -6.57
N THR A 128 -5.51 -6.37 -5.57
CA THR A 128 -6.80 -6.80 -5.02
C THR A 128 -7.78 -5.64 -4.89
N LEU A 129 -9.06 -5.98 -4.73
CA LEU A 129 -10.08 -4.98 -4.45
C LEU A 129 -9.86 -4.25 -3.12
N ILE A 130 -9.29 -4.93 -2.13
CA ILE A 130 -9.16 -4.44 -0.76
C ILE A 130 -7.89 -3.60 -0.56
N GLY A 131 -6.85 -3.86 -1.33
CA GLY A 131 -5.53 -3.26 -1.16
C GLY A 131 -5.46 -1.74 -1.42
N ASP A 132 -6.45 -1.19 -2.12
CA ASP A 132 -6.52 0.26 -2.36
C ASP A 132 -7.98 0.72 -2.44
N PRO A 133 -8.39 1.80 -1.73
CA PRO A 133 -9.78 2.30 -1.73
C PRO A 133 -10.39 2.54 -3.12
N PRO A 134 -9.67 3.08 -4.12
CA PRO A 134 -10.21 3.21 -5.47
C PRO A 134 -10.61 1.88 -6.10
N ASN A 135 -9.92 0.78 -5.80
CA ASN A 135 -10.24 -0.55 -6.34
C ASN A 135 -11.58 -1.04 -5.80
N ILE A 136 -11.86 -0.78 -4.52
CA ILE A 136 -13.15 -1.14 -3.89
C ILE A 136 -14.29 -0.40 -4.61
N LEU A 137 -14.13 0.90 -4.84
CA LEU A 137 -15.14 1.71 -5.54
C LEU A 137 -15.38 1.22 -6.97
N ILE A 138 -14.31 0.93 -7.72
CA ILE A 138 -14.40 0.42 -9.10
C ILE A 138 -15.06 -0.95 -9.10
N GLY A 139 -14.64 -1.85 -8.22
CA GLY A 139 -15.19 -3.20 -8.12
C GLY A 139 -16.67 -3.20 -7.76
N SER A 140 -17.07 -2.36 -6.80
CA SER A 140 -18.46 -2.19 -6.40
C SER A 140 -19.30 -1.62 -7.53
N ALA A 141 -18.85 -0.55 -8.19
CA ALA A 141 -19.60 0.08 -9.29
C ALA A 141 -19.72 -0.82 -10.53
N ALA A 142 -18.70 -1.63 -10.82
CA ALA A 142 -18.67 -2.52 -11.97
C ALA A 142 -19.17 -3.95 -11.65
N ASN A 143 -19.58 -4.23 -10.40
CA ASN A 143 -19.97 -5.55 -9.92
C ASN A 143 -18.92 -6.64 -10.21
N ILE A 144 -17.63 -6.30 -10.02
CA ILE A 144 -16.52 -7.23 -10.22
C ILE A 144 -16.29 -7.99 -8.91
N ASP A 145 -16.33 -9.32 -8.97
CA ASP A 145 -16.02 -10.16 -7.82
C ASP A 145 -14.52 -10.18 -7.51
N PHE A 146 -14.19 -10.47 -6.25
CA PHE A 146 -12.82 -10.45 -5.74
C PHE A 146 -11.88 -11.38 -6.50
N SER A 147 -12.35 -12.57 -6.84
CA SER A 147 -11.56 -13.58 -7.56
C SER A 147 -11.23 -13.13 -8.98
N SER A 148 -12.21 -12.60 -9.70
CA SER A 148 -12.03 -12.07 -11.05
C SER A 148 -11.04 -10.89 -11.05
N PHE A 149 -11.12 -10.03 -10.04
CA PHE A 149 -10.18 -8.90 -9.92
C PHE A 149 -8.73 -9.39 -9.77
N ILE A 150 -8.48 -10.32 -8.84
CA ILE A 150 -7.13 -10.88 -8.61
C ILE A 150 -6.60 -11.59 -9.86
N ILE A 151 -7.42 -12.40 -10.52
CA ILE A 151 -6.98 -13.16 -11.69
C ILE A 151 -6.54 -12.22 -12.82
N ASN A 152 -7.24 -11.11 -13.02
CA ASN A 152 -6.93 -10.16 -14.08
C ASN A 152 -5.79 -9.20 -13.70
N MET A 153 -5.76 -8.71 -12.45
CA MET A 153 -4.75 -7.74 -12.00
C MET A 153 -3.46 -8.40 -11.53
N GLY A 154 -3.53 -9.60 -10.97
CA GLY A 154 -2.38 -10.31 -10.40
C GLY A 154 -1.18 -10.42 -11.33
N PRO A 155 -1.33 -10.91 -12.57
CA PRO A 155 -0.22 -10.99 -13.52
C PRO A 155 0.42 -9.63 -13.82
N THR A 156 -0.40 -8.59 -14.01
CA THR A 156 0.07 -7.21 -14.27
C THR A 156 0.87 -6.68 -13.08
N VAL A 157 0.36 -6.89 -11.86
CA VAL A 157 1.04 -6.50 -10.62
C VAL A 157 2.34 -7.27 -10.43
N GLY A 158 2.35 -8.57 -10.74
CA GLY A 158 3.56 -9.39 -10.69
C GLY A 158 4.67 -8.85 -11.62
N ILE A 159 4.32 -8.53 -12.85
CA ILE A 159 5.24 -7.92 -13.84
C ILE A 159 5.70 -6.54 -13.35
N SER A 160 4.79 -5.72 -12.84
CA SER A 160 5.10 -4.37 -12.33
C SER A 160 6.03 -4.42 -11.13
N LEU A 161 5.82 -5.36 -10.20
CA LEU A 161 6.69 -5.55 -9.05
C LEU A 161 8.09 -6.00 -9.48
N PHE A 162 8.17 -6.94 -10.42
CA PHE A 162 9.45 -7.38 -10.96
C PHE A 162 10.21 -6.24 -11.66
N ALA A 163 9.54 -5.46 -12.51
CA ALA A 163 10.12 -4.30 -13.17
C ALA A 163 10.59 -3.25 -12.14
N SER A 164 9.79 -3.00 -11.12
CA SER A 164 10.12 -2.08 -10.03
C SER A 164 11.38 -2.52 -9.27
N LEU A 165 11.48 -3.80 -8.92
CA LEU A 165 12.68 -4.35 -8.27
C LEU A 165 13.91 -4.24 -9.17
N PHE A 166 13.75 -4.45 -10.47
CA PHE A 166 14.83 -4.30 -11.42
C PHE A 166 15.34 -2.85 -11.48
N ILE A 167 14.43 -1.87 -11.56
CA ILE A 167 14.77 -0.44 -11.54
C ILE A 167 15.46 -0.07 -10.23
N LEU A 168 14.92 -0.51 -9.09
CA LEU A 168 15.49 -0.26 -7.76
C LEU A 168 16.92 -0.81 -7.62
N LYS A 169 17.21 -1.98 -8.23
CA LYS A 169 18.55 -2.55 -8.24
C LYS A 169 19.56 -1.63 -8.91
N PHE A 170 19.20 -1.01 -10.04
CA PHE A 170 20.08 -0.07 -10.74
C PHE A 170 20.19 1.26 -10.00
N GLN A 171 19.06 1.79 -9.52
CA GLN A 171 18.99 3.07 -8.83
C GLN A 171 19.82 3.08 -7.54
N PHE A 172 19.75 1.99 -6.78
CA PHE A 172 20.43 1.89 -5.49
C PHE A 172 21.67 0.99 -5.51
N ARG A 173 22.24 0.71 -6.69
CA ARG A 173 23.38 -0.18 -6.84
C ARG A 173 24.54 0.16 -5.89
N LYS A 174 24.97 1.42 -5.87
CA LYS A 174 26.06 1.88 -5.02
C LYS A 174 25.79 1.69 -3.52
N TYR A 175 24.53 1.80 -3.12
CA TYR A 175 24.10 1.60 -1.73
C TYR A 175 24.05 0.11 -1.38
N LEU A 176 23.59 -0.72 -2.31
CA LEU A 176 23.45 -2.16 -2.12
C LEU A 176 24.78 -2.94 -2.09
N GLU A 177 25.84 -2.33 -2.61
CA GLU A 177 27.21 -2.86 -2.57
C GLU A 177 27.91 -2.58 -1.23
N GLN A 178 27.33 -1.73 -0.35
CA GLN A 178 27.84 -1.51 0.99
C GLN A 178 27.53 -2.73 1.85
N ASN A 179 28.58 -3.46 2.28
CA ASN A 179 28.44 -4.52 3.26
C ASN A 179 28.29 -3.90 4.65
N PRO A 180 27.25 -4.28 5.42
CA PRO A 180 27.20 -3.94 6.84
C PRO A 180 28.35 -4.68 7.56
N HIS A 181 29.21 -3.91 8.20
CA HIS A 181 30.27 -4.44 9.08
C HIS A 181 29.68 -4.87 10.42
#